data_aa5555305580fbc34b622347f9ada328
#
_entry.id   aa5555305580fbc34b622347f9ada328
#
_cell.length_a   1.000
_cell.length_b   1.000
_cell.length_c   1.000
_cell.angle_alpha   90.00
_cell.angle_beta   90.00
_cell.angle_gamma   90.00
#
_symmetry.space_group_name_H-M   'P 1'
#
loop_
_entity.id
_entity.type
_entity.pdbx_description
1 polymer ?
#
loop_
_entity_poly.entity_id
_entity_poly.type
_entity_poly.pdbx_seq_one_letter_code
_entity_poly.pdbx_strand_id
1 'polypeptide(L)' 'MIHNFLEHIIPHHQVPVDMCHRLLKHTKNDFLRALCYDITREQEYEILKMNELLGSFDKWQYDSDLI' A
#
# COMPACT_ATOMS: atom_id res chain seq x y z
N MET A 1 14.89 -4.77 11.46
CA MET A 1 13.73 -5.66 11.34
C MET A 1 12.50 -4.97 10.77
N ILE A 2 12.04 -3.90 11.39
CA ILE A 2 10.83 -3.18 10.94
C ILE A 2 11.04 -2.51 9.59
N HIS A 3 12.21 -1.94 9.38
CA HIS A 3 12.56 -1.33 8.09
C HIS A 3 12.46 -2.35 6.95
N ASN A 4 13.01 -3.55 7.16
CA ASN A 4 12.92 -4.62 6.17
C ASN A 4 11.48 -5.07 5.92
N PHE A 5 10.69 -5.15 6.98
CA PHE A 5 9.27 -5.47 6.87
C PHE A 5 8.56 -4.48 5.96
N LEU A 6 8.76 -3.18 6.20
CA LEU A 6 8.12 -2.13 5.41
C LEU A 6 8.56 -2.16 3.95
N GLU A 7 9.85 -2.36 3.70
CA GLU A 7 10.36 -2.43 2.33
C GLU A 7 9.77 -3.59 1.53
N HIS A 8 9.36 -4.66 2.21
CA HIS A 8 8.72 -5.80 1.55
C HIS A 8 7.22 -5.65 1.43
N ILE A 9 6.55 -5.16 2.49
CA ILE A 9 5.10 -5.10 2.49
C ILE A 9 4.53 -4.01 1.58
N ILE A 10 5.25 -2.90 1.42
CA ILE A 10 4.78 -1.79 0.56
C ILE A 10 4.57 -2.27 -0.88
N PRO A 11 5.53 -2.94 -1.53
CA PRO A 11 5.29 -3.46 -2.88
C PRO A 11 4.15 -4.49 -2.95
N HIS A 12 3.97 -5.28 -1.90
CA HIS A 12 2.87 -6.24 -1.86
C HIS A 12 1.50 -5.56 -1.84
N HIS A 13 1.40 -4.42 -1.17
CA HIS A 13 0.16 -3.64 -1.16
C HIS A 13 -0.10 -2.96 -2.51
N GLN A 14 0.94 -2.74 -3.30
CA GLN A 14 0.81 -2.16 -4.63
C GLN A 14 0.20 -3.14 -5.64
N VAL A 15 0.41 -4.43 -5.45
CA VAL A 15 -0.08 -5.46 -6.39
C VAL A 15 -1.59 -5.40 -6.59
N PRO A 16 -2.43 -5.38 -5.52
CA PRO A 16 -3.88 -5.27 -5.72
C PRO A 16 -4.30 -3.99 -6.43
N VAL A 17 -3.59 -2.89 -6.18
CA VAL A 17 -3.87 -1.60 -6.86
C VAL A 17 -3.64 -1.75 -8.36
N ASP A 18 -2.51 -2.33 -8.76
CA ASP A 18 -2.18 -2.52 -10.17
C ASP A 18 -3.17 -3.47 -10.85
N MET A 19 -3.58 -4.53 -10.17
CA MET A 19 -4.57 -5.46 -10.69
C MET A 19 -5.93 -4.79 -10.87
N CYS A 20 -6.35 -3.97 -9.92
CA CYS A 20 -7.60 -3.22 -10.01
C CYS A 20 -7.56 -2.20 -11.15
N HIS A 21 -6.45 -1.50 -11.33
CA HIS A 21 -6.29 -0.55 -12.44
C HIS A 21 -6.45 -1.25 -13.79
N ARG A 22 -5.91 -2.45 -13.93
CA ARG A 22 -6.05 -3.25 -15.15
C ARG A 22 -7.50 -3.71 -15.35
N LEU A 23 -8.12 -4.21 -14.30
CA LEU A 23 -9.50 -4.69 -14.38
C LEU A 23 -10.46 -3.57 -14.74
N LEU A 24 -10.27 -2.38 -14.16
CA LEU A 24 -11.14 -1.22 -14.45
C LEU A 24 -11.11 -0.79 -15.91
N LYS A 25 -10.05 -1.11 -16.63
CA LYS A 25 -9.96 -0.81 -18.07
C LYS A 25 -10.82 -1.74 -18.92
N HIS A 26 -11.17 -2.91 -18.39
CA HIS A 26 -11.81 -3.97 -19.17
C HIS A 26 -13.21 -4.35 -18.70
N THR A 27 -13.59 -4.00 -17.48
CA THR A 27 -14.90 -4.37 -16.95
C THR A 27 -15.85 -3.19 -16.92
N LYS A 28 -17.13 -3.49 -17.23
CA LYS A 28 -18.24 -2.53 -17.08
C LYS A 28 -19.16 -2.95 -15.93
N ASN A 29 -18.81 -4.02 -15.24
CA ASN A 29 -19.62 -4.50 -14.12
C ASN A 29 -19.50 -3.52 -12.95
N ASP A 30 -20.64 -2.95 -12.55
CA ASP A 30 -20.65 -1.90 -11.52
C ASP A 30 -20.18 -2.41 -10.17
N PHE A 31 -20.51 -3.65 -9.83
CA PHE A 31 -20.07 -4.24 -8.57
C PHE A 31 -18.55 -4.39 -8.52
N LEU A 32 -17.96 -4.92 -9.59
CA LEU A 32 -16.50 -5.09 -9.66
C LEU A 32 -15.79 -3.76 -9.67
N ARG A 33 -16.36 -2.75 -10.35
CA ARG A 33 -15.77 -1.41 -10.36
C ARG A 33 -15.78 -0.80 -8.97
N ALA A 34 -16.91 -0.90 -8.26
CA ALA A 34 -17.02 -0.39 -6.89
C ALA A 34 -16.04 -1.09 -5.96
N LEU A 35 -15.92 -2.42 -6.08
CA LEU A 35 -14.98 -3.20 -5.28
C LEU A 35 -13.53 -2.74 -5.52
N CYS A 36 -13.15 -2.54 -6.78
CA CYS A 36 -11.81 -2.09 -7.11
C CYS A 36 -11.52 -0.69 -6.59
N TYR A 37 -12.49 0.22 -6.62
CA TYR A 37 -12.29 1.55 -6.05
C TYR A 37 -12.06 1.47 -4.53
N ASP A 38 -12.80 0.61 -3.83
CA ASP A 38 -12.62 0.43 -2.40
C ASP A 38 -11.25 -0.18 -2.07
N ILE A 39 -10.87 -1.24 -2.79
CA ILE A 39 -9.58 -1.88 -2.59
C ILE A 39 -8.43 -0.90 -2.85
N THR A 40 -8.49 -0.18 -3.96
CA THR A 40 -7.45 0.79 -4.32
C THR A 40 -7.30 1.85 -3.25
N ARG A 41 -8.42 2.41 -2.78
CA ARG A 41 -8.40 3.45 -1.75
C ARG A 41 -7.76 2.94 -0.45
N GLU A 42 -8.14 1.75 0.00
CA GLU A 42 -7.59 1.18 1.23
C GLU A 42 -6.11 0.87 1.11
N GLN A 43 -5.70 0.27 0.00
CA GLN A 43 -4.30 -0.09 -0.22
C GLN A 43 -3.42 1.15 -0.34
N GLU A 44 -3.87 2.16 -1.08
CA GLU A 44 -3.11 3.40 -1.24
C GLU A 44 -2.98 4.16 0.08
N TYR A 45 -4.02 4.13 0.90
CA TYR A 45 -3.97 4.75 2.22
C TYR A 45 -2.94 4.05 3.12
N GLU A 46 -2.92 2.72 3.12
CA GLU A 46 -1.95 1.95 3.89
C GLU A 46 -0.53 2.15 3.39
N ILE A 47 -0.35 2.21 2.07
CA ILE A 47 0.96 2.50 1.47
C ILE A 47 1.46 3.87 1.91
N LEU A 48 0.60 4.87 1.90
CA LEU A 48 0.96 6.22 2.36
C LEU A 48 1.45 6.20 3.80
N LYS A 49 0.72 5.53 4.68
CA LYS A 49 1.09 5.44 6.10
C LYS A 49 2.42 4.71 6.28
N MET A 50 2.62 3.62 5.54
CA MET A 50 3.86 2.85 5.63
C MET A 50 5.05 3.64 5.10
N ASN A 51 4.87 4.43 4.03
CA ASN A 51 5.92 5.29 3.51
C ASN A 51 6.26 6.41 4.49
N GLU A 52 5.28 6.96 5.17
CA GLU A 52 5.53 7.97 6.20
C GLU A 52 6.33 7.38 7.35
N LEU A 53 5.98 6.17 7.78
CA LEU A 53 6.71 5.50 8.85
C LEU A 53 8.14 5.17 8.41
N LEU A 54 8.30 4.68 7.18
CA LEU A 54 9.62 4.35 6.64
C LEU A 54 10.52 5.59 6.58
N GLY A 55 9.97 6.72 6.15
CA GLY A 55 10.70 7.99 6.13
C GLY A 55 11.10 8.48 7.51
N SER A 56 10.33 8.15 8.55
CA SER A 56 10.67 8.53 9.94
C SER A 56 11.91 7.83 10.44
N PHE A 57 12.23 6.63 9.95
CA PHE A 57 13.41 5.90 10.40
C PHE A 57 14.71 6.64 10.06
N ASP A 58 14.72 7.42 9.00
CA ASP A 58 15.88 8.22 8.64
C ASP A 58 16.17 9.31 9.67
N LYS A 59 15.12 9.78 10.34
CA LYS A 59 15.24 10.80 11.38
C LYS A 59 15.50 10.19 12.75
N TRP A 60 14.99 8.99 12.99
CA TRP A 60 14.89 8.38 14.33
C TRP A 60 15.49 6.97 14.31
N GLN A 61 16.67 6.84 13.72
CA GLN A 61 17.32 5.53 13.50
C GLN A 61 17.47 4.71 14.77
N TYR A 62 17.79 5.38 15.90
CA TYR A 62 18.00 4.67 17.15
C TYR A 62 16.69 4.16 17.76
N ASP A 63 15.56 4.63 17.28
CA ASP A 63 14.24 4.17 17.74
C ASP A 63 13.62 3.14 16.82
N SER A 64 14.25 2.85 15.67
CA SER A 64 13.66 2.00 14.64
C SER A 64 13.32 0.60 15.14
N ASP A 65 14.07 0.08 16.10
CA ASP A 65 13.83 -1.26 16.64
C ASP A 65 12.74 -1.29 17.69
N LEU A 66 12.32 -0.14 18.17
CA LEU A 66 11.28 -0.03 19.20
C LEU A 66 9.86 -0.02 18.60
N ILE A 67 9.76 0.22 17.33
CA ILE A 67 8.49 0.25 16.61
C ILE A 67 8.19 -1.13 16.03
#